data_bacc53b021c8c85967c4440c90936dda
#
_entry.id   bacc53b021c8c85967c4440c90936dda
#
_cell.length_a   1.000
_cell.length_b   1.000
_cell.length_c   1.000
_cell.angle_alpha   90.00
_cell.angle_beta   90.00
_cell.angle_gamma   90.00
#
_symmetry.space_group_name_H-M   'P 1'
#
loop_
_entity.id
_entity.type
_entity.pdbx_description
1 polymer ?
#
loop_
_entity_poly.entity_id
_entity_poly.type
_entity_poly.pdbx_seq_one_letter_code
_entity_poly.pdbx_strand_id
1 'polypeptide(L)'
;ATIRDSGDALLTIINDILDFSKIEAGRMDIERHPFDLRECVESALDLIAGRAAEKQLDIAYVFEGDVPAAIEGDVTRLRQILLNLLSNAVKFTERGEVVLTVSAGGDEQTEGGALLHFAVRDTGIGLTQEGKSRLFQKFSQADSSTTRKYGGTGLGLAISKLLAELMGGTMWVESAGPGSGSTFHFTILSRPAALPQAQDG
;
A
#
# COMPACT_ATOMS: atom_id res chain seq x y z
N ALA A 1 -12.69 -9.26 -22.93
CA ALA A 1 -11.95 -8.31 -22.09
C ALA A 1 -12.90 -7.28 -21.48
N THR A 2 -13.70 -6.56 -22.20
CA THR A 2 -14.32 -5.29 -21.79
C THR A 2 -15.39 -5.36 -20.71
N ILE A 3 -16.25 -6.38 -20.65
CA ILE A 3 -17.38 -6.42 -19.68
C ILE A 3 -16.88 -6.85 -18.30
N ARG A 4 -15.98 -7.82 -18.24
CA ARG A 4 -15.40 -8.32 -16.98
C ARG A 4 -14.54 -7.24 -16.32
N ASP A 5 -13.68 -6.58 -17.09
CA ASP A 5 -12.81 -5.51 -16.61
C ASP A 5 -13.61 -4.32 -16.07
N SER A 6 -14.73 -3.98 -16.72
CA SER A 6 -15.65 -2.94 -16.26
C SER A 6 -16.40 -3.34 -14.99
N GLY A 7 -16.78 -4.61 -14.84
CA GLY A 7 -17.41 -5.15 -13.64
C GLY A 7 -16.46 -5.12 -12.43
N ASP A 8 -15.23 -5.56 -12.63
CA ASP A 8 -14.20 -5.57 -11.58
C ASP A 8 -13.84 -4.14 -11.14
N ALA A 9 -13.74 -3.20 -12.08
CA ALA A 9 -13.54 -1.79 -11.77
C ALA A 9 -14.71 -1.20 -10.97
N LEU A 10 -15.96 -1.51 -11.31
CA LEU A 10 -17.13 -1.03 -10.58
C LEU A 10 -17.18 -1.60 -9.16
N LEU A 11 -16.88 -2.89 -8.98
CA LEU A 11 -16.80 -3.52 -7.66
C LEU A 11 -15.72 -2.86 -6.79
N THR A 12 -14.57 -2.53 -7.37
CA THR A 12 -13.51 -1.80 -6.67
C THR A 12 -14.00 -0.44 -6.19
N ILE A 13 -14.69 0.32 -7.05
CA ILE A 13 -15.26 1.63 -6.69
C ILE A 13 -16.28 1.50 -5.55
N ILE A 14 -17.17 0.52 -5.64
CA ILE A 14 -18.20 0.30 -4.60
C ILE A 14 -17.53 -0.05 -3.27
N ASN A 15 -16.54 -0.95 -3.27
CA ASN A 15 -15.81 -1.34 -2.08
C ASN A 15 -15.03 -0.16 -1.46
N ASP A 16 -14.39 0.66 -2.29
CA ASP A 16 -13.70 1.88 -1.85
C ASP A 16 -14.68 2.84 -1.14
N ILE A 17 -15.85 3.07 -1.72
CA ILE A 17 -16.87 3.96 -1.14
C ILE A 17 -17.40 3.38 0.18
N LEU A 18 -17.64 2.07 0.26
CA LEU A 18 -18.10 1.40 1.48
C LEU A 18 -17.04 1.44 2.57
N ASP A 19 -15.78 1.13 2.24
CA ASP A 19 -14.66 1.20 3.20
C ASP A 19 -14.49 2.62 3.71
N PHE A 20 -14.47 3.60 2.81
CA PHE A 20 -14.38 5.00 3.16
C PHE A 20 -15.52 5.44 4.11
N SER A 21 -16.75 5.07 3.79
CA SER A 21 -17.93 5.39 4.60
C SER A 21 -17.86 4.76 6.00
N LYS A 22 -17.38 3.52 6.11
CA LYS A 22 -17.20 2.83 7.40
C LYS A 22 -16.12 3.51 8.24
N ILE A 23 -15.01 3.93 7.62
CA ILE A 23 -13.93 4.62 8.31
C ILE A 23 -14.40 5.98 8.83
N GLU A 24 -15.06 6.80 7.99
CA GLU A 24 -15.59 8.10 8.42
C GLU A 24 -16.62 8.02 9.54
N ALA A 25 -17.43 6.96 9.51
CA ALA A 25 -18.42 6.72 10.57
C ALA A 25 -17.82 6.15 11.86
N GLY A 26 -16.50 5.90 11.91
CA GLY A 26 -15.83 5.23 13.04
C GLY A 26 -16.31 3.80 13.27
N ARG A 27 -16.78 3.13 12.22
CA ARG A 27 -17.35 1.77 12.26
C ARG A 27 -16.43 0.70 11.70
N MET A 28 -15.21 1.05 11.31
CA MET A 28 -14.25 0.08 10.84
C MET A 28 -13.41 -0.41 12.00
N ASP A 29 -13.57 -1.67 12.35
CA ASP A 29 -12.74 -2.35 13.33
C ASP A 29 -11.51 -2.93 12.62
N ILE A 30 -10.35 -2.79 13.24
CA ILE A 30 -9.10 -3.40 12.80
C ILE A 30 -8.93 -4.72 13.53
N GLU A 31 -8.87 -5.79 12.76
CA GLU A 31 -8.64 -7.13 13.28
C GLU A 31 -7.20 -7.29 13.80
N ARG A 32 -7.01 -8.20 14.76
CA ARG A 32 -5.68 -8.50 15.30
C ARG A 32 -5.50 -10.00 15.37
N HIS A 33 -4.83 -10.55 14.37
CA HIS A 33 -4.47 -11.96 14.29
C HIS A 33 -2.99 -12.11 13.96
N PRO A 34 -2.32 -13.14 14.47
CA PRO A 34 -0.96 -13.47 14.04
C PRO A 34 -0.94 -13.87 12.55
N PHE A 35 0.00 -13.32 11.79
CA PHE A 35 0.25 -13.72 10.41
C PHE A 35 1.71 -13.58 10.03
N ASP A 36 2.12 -14.31 8.98
CA ASP A 36 3.44 -14.21 8.39
C ASP A 36 3.54 -12.93 7.55
N LEU A 37 4.46 -12.05 7.93
CA LEU A 37 4.62 -10.77 7.27
C LEU A 37 5.22 -10.92 5.87
N ARG A 38 6.15 -11.86 5.69
CA ARG A 38 6.76 -12.14 4.40
C ARG A 38 5.73 -12.70 3.41
N GLU A 39 4.92 -13.65 3.84
CA GLU A 39 3.83 -14.19 3.01
C GLU A 39 2.85 -13.10 2.58
N CYS A 40 2.50 -12.19 3.48
CA CYS A 40 1.65 -11.04 3.15
C CYS A 40 2.26 -10.15 2.06
N VAL A 41 3.56 -9.84 2.16
CA VAL A 41 4.30 -9.03 1.19
C VAL A 41 4.41 -9.75 -0.16
N GLU A 42 4.82 -11.00 -0.16
CA GLU A 42 4.97 -11.82 -1.37
C GLU A 42 3.64 -11.97 -2.10
N SER A 43 2.56 -12.27 -1.38
CA SER A 43 1.21 -12.38 -1.97
C SER A 43 0.73 -11.08 -2.62
N ALA A 44 1.10 -9.92 -2.07
CA ALA A 44 0.76 -8.64 -2.70
C ALA A 44 1.57 -8.39 -3.98
N LEU A 45 2.84 -8.78 -4.00
CA LEU A 45 3.71 -8.67 -5.18
C LEU A 45 3.27 -9.62 -6.29
N ASP A 46 2.89 -10.85 -5.97
CA ASP A 46 2.39 -11.82 -6.94
C ASP A 46 1.19 -11.31 -7.72
N LEU A 47 0.29 -10.59 -7.05
CA LEU A 47 -0.90 -10.01 -7.68
C LEU A 47 -0.60 -8.92 -8.72
N ILE A 48 0.55 -8.24 -8.59
CA ILE A 48 0.94 -7.18 -9.53
C ILE A 48 2.00 -7.66 -10.54
N ALA A 49 2.60 -8.83 -10.33
CA ALA A 49 3.71 -9.34 -11.12
C ALA A 49 3.37 -9.45 -12.62
N GLY A 50 2.16 -9.91 -12.97
CA GLY A 50 1.72 -9.99 -14.35
C GLY A 50 1.72 -8.64 -15.07
N ARG A 51 1.17 -7.61 -14.42
CA ARG A 51 1.13 -6.24 -14.98
C ARG A 51 2.51 -5.61 -15.11
N ALA A 52 3.39 -5.89 -14.16
CA ALA A 52 4.76 -5.41 -14.22
C ALA A 52 5.55 -6.11 -15.33
N ALA A 53 5.36 -7.43 -15.50
CA ALA A 53 5.97 -8.19 -16.59
C ALA A 53 5.52 -7.69 -17.98
N GLU A 54 4.23 -7.36 -18.16
CA GLU A 54 3.72 -6.74 -19.39
C GLU A 54 4.43 -5.42 -19.74
N LYS A 55 4.86 -4.67 -18.74
CA LYS A 55 5.61 -3.41 -18.87
C LYS A 55 7.13 -3.59 -18.82
N GLN A 56 7.61 -4.81 -18.63
CA GLN A 56 9.04 -5.09 -18.44
C GLN A 56 9.66 -4.29 -17.27
N LEU A 57 8.93 -4.17 -16.17
CA LEU A 57 9.39 -3.55 -14.94
C LEU A 57 10.02 -4.58 -14.03
N ASP A 58 11.15 -4.23 -13.43
CA ASP A 58 11.74 -5.01 -12.35
C ASP A 58 10.97 -4.76 -11.05
N ILE A 59 10.64 -5.85 -10.34
CA ILE A 59 10.00 -5.76 -9.02
C ILE A 59 10.89 -6.48 -8.03
N ALA A 60 11.12 -5.82 -6.88
CA ALA A 60 11.86 -6.41 -5.78
C ALA A 60 11.25 -6.04 -4.44
N TYR A 61 11.55 -6.83 -3.41
CA TYR A 61 11.32 -6.44 -2.02
C TYR A 61 12.54 -6.72 -1.16
N VAL A 62 12.68 -5.94 -0.10
CA VAL A 62 13.79 -6.03 0.86
C VAL A 62 13.24 -5.91 2.27
N PHE A 63 13.69 -6.79 3.17
CA PHE A 63 13.51 -6.64 4.60
C PHE A 63 14.82 -6.12 5.19
N GLU A 64 14.78 -4.95 5.84
CA GLU A 64 15.96 -4.30 6.41
C GLU A 64 15.93 -4.36 7.95
N GLY A 65 17.04 -4.77 8.54
CA GLY A 65 17.18 -4.91 9.99
C GLY A 65 16.37 -6.06 10.58
N ASP A 66 16.07 -5.98 11.86
CA ASP A 66 15.41 -7.03 12.63
C ASP A 66 13.87 -6.95 12.51
N VAL A 67 13.35 -7.13 11.29
CA VAL A 67 11.90 -7.19 11.05
C VAL A 67 11.36 -8.53 11.53
N PRO A 68 10.32 -8.56 12.39
CA PRO A 68 9.70 -9.80 12.86
C PRO A 68 9.16 -10.63 11.68
N ALA A 69 9.40 -11.95 11.70
CA ALA A 69 8.84 -12.87 10.70
C ALA A 69 7.30 -12.92 10.74
N ALA A 70 6.75 -12.89 11.95
CA ALA A 70 5.30 -12.85 12.17
C ALA A 70 4.92 -11.69 13.08
N ILE A 71 3.78 -11.09 12.81
CA ILE A 71 3.21 -9.96 13.56
C ILE A 71 1.73 -10.17 13.84
N GLU A 72 1.25 -9.51 14.89
CA GLU A 72 -0.18 -9.39 15.17
C GLU A 72 -0.76 -8.13 14.50
N GLY A 73 -1.79 -8.29 13.69
CA GLY A 73 -2.42 -7.20 12.97
C GLY A 73 -3.52 -7.63 12.02
N ASP A 74 -3.98 -6.70 11.19
CA ASP A 74 -4.99 -6.94 10.15
C ASP A 74 -4.30 -7.19 8.79
N VAL A 75 -4.10 -8.46 8.47
CA VAL A 75 -3.45 -8.88 7.22
C VAL A 75 -4.22 -8.40 5.97
N THR A 76 -5.55 -8.36 6.06
CA THR A 76 -6.42 -7.92 4.94
C THR A 76 -6.21 -6.43 4.65
N ARG A 77 -6.19 -5.61 5.68
CA ARG A 77 -5.98 -4.16 5.53
C ARG A 77 -4.54 -3.81 5.16
N LEU A 78 -3.55 -4.50 5.73
CA LEU A 78 -2.16 -4.34 5.30
C LEU A 78 -1.99 -4.68 3.81
N ARG A 79 -2.54 -5.81 3.38
CA ARG A 79 -2.50 -6.21 1.96
C ARG A 79 -3.21 -5.19 1.07
N GLN A 80 -4.33 -4.62 1.51
CA GLN A 80 -5.06 -3.58 0.79
C GLN A 80 -4.20 -2.33 0.57
N ILE A 81 -3.48 -1.86 1.59
CA ILE A 81 -2.54 -0.74 1.48
C ILE A 81 -1.43 -1.09 0.48
N LEU A 82 -0.77 -2.24 0.66
CA LEU A 82 0.32 -2.69 -0.20
C LEU A 82 -0.12 -2.77 -1.67
N LEU A 83 -1.24 -3.41 -1.95
CA LEU A 83 -1.77 -3.54 -3.31
C LEU A 83 -2.07 -2.19 -3.95
N ASN A 84 -2.64 -1.25 -3.20
CA ASN A 84 -2.91 0.08 -3.71
C ASN A 84 -1.62 0.82 -4.08
N LEU A 85 -0.60 0.80 -3.21
CA LEU A 85 0.67 1.47 -3.48
C LEU A 85 1.46 0.79 -4.60
N LEU A 86 1.56 -0.53 -4.59
CA LEU A 86 2.28 -1.30 -5.61
C LEU A 86 1.61 -1.19 -6.99
N SER A 87 0.29 -1.27 -7.05
CA SER A 87 -0.43 -1.11 -8.33
C SER A 87 -0.31 0.30 -8.88
N ASN A 88 -0.28 1.33 -8.03
CA ASN A 88 0.00 2.70 -8.44
C ASN A 88 1.43 2.85 -8.94
N ALA A 89 2.43 2.29 -8.26
CA ALA A 89 3.82 2.30 -8.68
C ALA A 89 3.99 1.68 -10.08
N VAL A 90 3.44 0.48 -10.32
CA VAL A 90 3.45 -0.17 -11.64
C VAL A 90 2.69 0.64 -12.69
N LYS A 91 1.57 1.26 -12.31
CA LYS A 91 0.74 2.08 -13.20
C LYS A 91 1.49 3.31 -13.72
N PHE A 92 2.19 4.02 -12.83
CA PHE A 92 2.86 5.29 -13.13
C PHE A 92 4.34 5.14 -13.52
N THR A 93 4.86 3.91 -13.58
CA THR A 93 6.19 3.61 -14.10
C THR A 93 6.05 2.96 -15.47
N GLU A 94 6.70 3.53 -16.49
CA GLU A 94 6.70 2.97 -17.84
C GLU A 94 7.92 2.06 -18.07
N ARG A 95 9.06 2.37 -17.44
CA ARG A 95 10.30 1.59 -17.48
C ARG A 95 11.06 1.77 -16.19
N GLY A 96 11.82 0.75 -15.79
CA GLY A 96 12.66 0.77 -14.59
C GLY A 96 12.16 -0.21 -13.55
N GLU A 97 12.06 0.21 -12.30
CA GLU A 97 11.83 -0.69 -11.18
C GLU A 97 10.83 -0.16 -10.16
N VAL A 98 10.23 -1.11 -9.42
CA VAL A 98 9.44 -0.88 -8.22
C VAL A 98 10.02 -1.72 -7.09
N VAL A 99 10.40 -1.08 -6.01
CA VAL A 99 11.02 -1.74 -4.84
C VAL A 99 10.19 -1.47 -3.59
N LEU A 100 9.79 -2.54 -2.91
CA LEU A 100 9.17 -2.48 -1.59
C LEU A 100 10.23 -2.76 -0.53
N THR A 101 10.46 -1.80 0.36
CA THR A 101 11.31 -2.00 1.54
C THR A 101 10.44 -2.08 2.78
N VAL A 102 10.72 -3.05 3.64
CA VAL A 102 10.10 -3.21 4.96
C VAL A 102 11.20 -3.13 6.01
N SER A 103 11.05 -2.25 6.98
CA SER A 103 12.03 -2.08 8.06
C SER A 103 11.33 -1.91 9.40
N ALA A 104 12.01 -2.29 10.48
CA ALA A 104 11.56 -1.96 11.82
C ALA A 104 11.86 -0.47 12.06
N GLY A 105 10.85 0.31 12.41
CA GLY A 105 11.03 1.71 12.81
C GLY A 105 11.74 1.76 14.16
N GLY A 106 12.88 2.43 14.20
CA GLY A 106 13.78 2.74 15.31
C GLY A 106 13.55 2.17 16.71
N ASP A 107 14.45 2.50 17.64
CA ASP A 107 14.49 2.03 19.06
C ASP A 107 13.27 2.42 19.94
N GLU A 108 12.27 3.10 19.40
CA GLU A 108 11.06 3.45 20.14
C GLU A 108 10.09 2.27 20.22
N GLN A 109 10.39 1.31 21.07
CA GLN A 109 9.38 0.38 21.57
C GLN A 109 8.40 1.17 22.44
N THR A 110 7.22 1.43 21.90
CA THR A 110 6.13 1.96 22.69
C THR A 110 5.44 0.83 23.47
N GLU A 111 4.72 1.14 24.53
CA GLU A 111 3.91 0.15 25.26
C GLU A 111 2.91 -0.62 24.35
N GLY A 112 2.66 -0.09 23.15
CA GLY A 112 1.77 -0.68 22.15
C GLY A 112 2.42 -1.64 21.16
N GLY A 113 3.75 -1.71 21.08
CA GLY A 113 4.50 -2.49 20.08
C GLY A 113 5.60 -1.67 19.41
N ALA A 114 6.06 -2.12 18.25
CA ALA A 114 7.03 -1.42 17.42
C ALA A 114 6.38 -0.93 16.11
N LEU A 115 6.82 0.21 15.61
CA LEU A 115 6.42 0.67 14.30
C LEU A 115 7.15 -0.15 13.23
N LEU A 116 6.39 -0.69 12.29
CA LEU A 116 6.94 -1.20 11.03
C LEU A 116 6.78 -0.14 9.96
N HIS A 117 7.83 0.11 9.22
CA HIS A 117 7.89 1.06 8.14
C HIS A 117 7.94 0.33 6.80
N PHE A 118 7.10 0.74 5.88
CA PHE A 118 7.00 0.25 4.51
C PHE A 118 7.26 1.41 3.57
N ALA A 119 8.14 1.19 2.58
CA ALA A 119 8.45 2.16 1.55
C ALA A 119 8.30 1.52 0.16
N VAL A 120 7.38 2.02 -0.65
CA VAL A 120 7.21 1.61 -2.05
C VAL A 120 7.84 2.68 -2.92
N ARG A 121 9.04 2.38 -3.45
CA ARG A 121 9.78 3.24 -4.37
C ARG A 121 9.52 2.84 -5.80
N ASP A 122 9.22 3.81 -6.64
CA ASP A 122 9.12 3.66 -8.08
C ASP A 122 10.09 4.61 -8.81
N THR A 123 10.46 4.26 -10.03
CA THR A 123 11.27 5.10 -10.92
C THR A 123 10.43 5.79 -11.99
N GLY A 124 9.15 6.04 -11.71
CA GLY A 124 8.15 6.54 -12.62
C GLY A 124 8.17 8.05 -12.83
N ILE A 125 7.00 8.58 -13.15
CA ILE A 125 6.82 9.99 -13.57
C ILE A 125 7.16 11.02 -12.48
N GLY A 126 7.24 10.60 -11.20
CA GLY A 126 7.45 11.52 -10.08
C GLY A 126 6.26 12.45 -9.84
N LEU A 127 6.41 13.37 -8.90
CA LEU A 127 5.35 14.24 -8.41
C LEU A 127 5.78 15.69 -8.36
N THR A 128 4.90 16.58 -8.80
CA THR A 128 5.04 18.02 -8.56
C THR A 128 4.76 18.36 -7.09
N GLN A 129 5.19 19.51 -6.61
CA GLN A 129 4.89 19.95 -5.25
C GLN A 129 3.38 20.11 -5.01
N GLU A 130 2.67 20.60 -6.02
CA GLU A 130 1.21 20.71 -5.99
C GLU A 130 0.55 19.34 -5.98
N GLY A 131 1.04 18.38 -6.80
CA GLY A 131 0.59 17.00 -6.81
C GLY A 131 0.72 16.33 -5.44
N LYS A 132 1.88 16.50 -4.77
CA LYS A 132 2.10 15.96 -3.42
C LYS A 132 1.10 16.49 -2.40
N SER A 133 0.76 17.77 -2.42
CA SER A 133 -0.19 18.37 -1.47
C SER A 133 -1.63 17.89 -1.63
N ARG A 134 -1.97 17.36 -2.79
CA ARG A 134 -3.32 16.89 -3.13
C ARG A 134 -3.51 15.39 -3.04
N LEU A 135 -2.44 14.60 -3.06
CA LEU A 135 -2.50 13.13 -3.23
C LEU A 135 -3.38 12.39 -2.23
N PHE A 136 -3.43 12.86 -1.00
CA PHE A 136 -4.21 12.24 0.08
C PHE A 136 -5.57 12.89 0.30
N GLN A 137 -5.94 13.87 -0.55
CA GLN A 137 -7.26 14.48 -0.49
C GLN A 137 -8.29 13.57 -1.15
N LYS A 138 -9.49 13.55 -0.60
CA LYS A 138 -10.62 12.78 -1.10
C LYS A 138 -10.96 13.20 -2.54
N PHE A 139 -11.17 12.22 -3.41
CA PHE A 139 -11.52 12.45 -4.81
C PHE A 139 -10.50 13.29 -5.59
N SER A 140 -9.29 13.44 -5.04
CA SER A 140 -8.22 14.17 -5.70
C SER A 140 -7.41 13.25 -6.60
N GLN A 141 -7.12 13.75 -7.78
CA GLN A 141 -6.19 13.13 -8.72
C GLN A 141 -5.10 14.18 -9.01
N ALA A 142 -3.85 13.74 -9.05
CA ALA A 142 -2.68 14.64 -9.10
C ALA A 142 -2.69 15.57 -10.33
N ASP A 143 -3.35 15.16 -11.44
CA ASP A 143 -3.48 15.96 -12.67
C ASP A 143 -4.70 15.54 -13.49
N SER A 144 -5.45 16.51 -14.00
CA SER A 144 -6.58 16.28 -14.92
C SER A 144 -6.16 15.71 -16.28
N SER A 145 -4.88 15.81 -16.63
CA SER A 145 -4.31 15.25 -17.87
C SER A 145 -3.97 13.76 -17.75
N THR A 146 -3.61 13.29 -16.55
CA THR A 146 -3.33 11.87 -16.26
C THR A 146 -4.61 11.05 -16.12
N THR A 147 -5.74 11.69 -15.79
CA THR A 147 -7.05 11.05 -15.64
C THR A 147 -7.52 10.31 -16.90
N ARG A 148 -7.28 10.89 -18.07
CA ARG A 148 -7.65 10.29 -19.37
C ARG A 148 -6.80 9.06 -19.73
N LYS A 149 -5.58 8.97 -19.23
CA LYS A 149 -4.64 7.90 -19.58
C LYS A 149 -4.66 6.74 -18.58
N TYR A 150 -4.96 7.00 -17.30
CA TYR A 150 -4.71 6.00 -16.25
C TYR A 150 -5.90 5.70 -15.33
N GLY A 151 -7.00 6.42 -15.36
CA GLY A 151 -8.24 6.15 -14.59
C GLY A 151 -8.02 5.90 -13.08
N GLY A 152 -9.07 5.96 -12.29
CA GLY A 152 -9.03 5.64 -10.87
C GLY A 152 -10.08 6.42 -10.09
N THR A 153 -10.45 5.94 -8.89
CA THR A 153 -11.47 6.57 -8.03
C THR A 153 -10.98 7.85 -7.36
N GLY A 154 -9.67 8.02 -7.23
CA GLY A 154 -9.07 9.06 -6.39
C GLY A 154 -9.27 8.83 -4.88
N LEU A 155 -9.80 7.68 -4.49
CA LEU A 155 -10.03 7.30 -3.08
C LEU A 155 -8.93 6.39 -2.53
N GLY A 156 -8.24 5.62 -3.38
CA GLY A 156 -7.32 4.58 -2.94
C GLY A 156 -6.25 5.07 -1.96
N LEU A 157 -5.55 6.16 -2.27
CA LEU A 157 -4.52 6.73 -1.38
C LEU A 157 -5.10 7.33 -0.10
N ALA A 158 -6.28 7.97 -0.18
CA ALA A 158 -6.96 8.49 1.00
C ALA A 158 -7.38 7.35 1.95
N ILE A 159 -7.94 6.26 1.41
CA ILE A 159 -8.29 5.07 2.18
C ILE A 159 -7.05 4.42 2.78
N SER A 160 -5.98 4.24 1.99
CA SER A 160 -4.73 3.66 2.47
C SER A 160 -4.13 4.46 3.63
N LYS A 161 -4.17 5.78 3.56
CA LYS A 161 -3.72 6.64 4.65
C LYS A 161 -4.57 6.46 5.91
N LEU A 162 -5.89 6.48 5.77
CA LEU A 162 -6.81 6.27 6.89
C LEU A 162 -6.64 4.88 7.52
N LEU A 163 -6.42 3.84 6.72
CA LEU A 163 -6.13 2.50 7.22
C LEU A 163 -4.80 2.45 8.00
N ALA A 164 -3.73 3.08 7.49
CA ALA A 164 -2.47 3.18 8.20
C ALA A 164 -2.63 3.89 9.56
N GLU A 165 -3.42 4.98 9.59
CA GLU A 165 -3.75 5.72 10.81
C GLU A 165 -4.57 4.87 11.80
N LEU A 166 -5.57 4.11 11.34
CA LEU A 166 -6.33 3.15 12.16
C LEU A 166 -5.44 2.01 12.71
N MET A 167 -4.39 1.65 11.98
CA MET A 167 -3.38 0.67 12.41
C MET A 167 -2.27 1.30 13.27
N GLY A 168 -2.44 2.52 13.75
CA GLY A 168 -1.55 3.20 14.69
C GLY A 168 -0.32 3.86 14.06
N GLY A 169 -0.28 4.00 12.76
CA GLY A 169 0.81 4.64 12.03
C GLY A 169 0.40 5.87 11.22
N THR A 170 1.07 6.10 10.12
CA THR A 170 0.82 7.23 9.21
C THR A 170 1.25 6.90 7.79
N MET A 171 0.96 7.80 6.83
CA MET A 171 1.38 7.69 5.44
C MET A 171 1.83 9.03 4.88
N TRP A 172 2.93 9.02 4.10
CA TRP A 172 3.45 10.20 3.39
C TRP A 172 4.12 9.79 2.07
N VAL A 173 4.53 10.79 1.31
CA VAL A 173 5.19 10.59 0.01
C VAL A 173 6.39 11.52 -0.14
N GLU A 174 7.43 11.00 -0.75
CA GLU A 174 8.62 11.74 -1.17
C GLU A 174 8.79 11.63 -2.68
N SER A 175 9.19 12.72 -3.31
CA SER A 175 9.58 12.79 -4.72
C SER A 175 10.43 14.04 -4.92
N ALA A 176 11.53 13.90 -5.65
CA ALA A 176 12.40 15.03 -6.00
C ALA A 176 11.80 15.90 -7.11
N GLY A 177 10.73 15.44 -7.75
CA GLY A 177 10.05 16.17 -8.82
C GLY A 177 9.65 15.28 -9.99
N PRO A 178 9.08 15.87 -11.05
CA PRO A 178 8.73 15.15 -12.26
C PRO A 178 9.94 14.42 -12.88
N GLY A 179 9.73 13.16 -13.27
CA GLY A 179 10.76 12.31 -13.86
C GLY A 179 11.73 11.65 -12.87
N SER A 180 11.60 11.93 -11.57
CA SER A 180 12.51 11.39 -10.52
C SER A 180 11.92 10.19 -9.77
N GLY A 181 10.76 9.69 -10.17
CA GLY A 181 10.03 8.68 -9.42
C GLY A 181 9.46 9.21 -8.11
N SER A 182 8.92 8.30 -7.33
CA SER A 182 8.30 8.60 -6.04
C SER A 182 8.59 7.49 -5.04
N THR A 183 8.54 7.83 -3.76
CA THR A 183 8.54 6.84 -2.67
C THR A 183 7.35 7.12 -1.77
N PHE A 184 6.44 6.17 -1.74
CA PHE A 184 5.32 6.19 -0.81
C PHE A 184 5.69 5.43 0.43
N HIS A 185 5.57 6.09 1.57
CA HIS A 185 5.88 5.54 2.88
C HIS A 185 4.61 5.37 3.70
N PHE A 186 4.53 4.30 4.46
CA PHE A 186 3.58 4.20 5.55
C PHE A 186 4.16 3.42 6.71
N THR A 187 3.60 3.66 7.89
CA THR A 187 3.92 2.91 9.11
C THR A 187 2.66 2.27 9.67
N ILE A 188 2.84 1.17 10.38
CA ILE A 188 1.82 0.55 11.22
C ILE A 188 2.42 0.20 12.57
N LEU A 189 1.61 0.27 13.62
CA LEU A 189 2.00 -0.26 14.93
C LEU A 189 1.72 -1.77 14.95
N SER A 190 2.70 -2.58 15.29
CA SER A 190 2.56 -4.03 15.34
C SER A 190 3.29 -4.62 16.53
N ARG A 191 2.90 -5.83 16.91
CA ARG A 191 3.60 -6.64 17.90
C ARG A 191 4.16 -7.88 17.21
N PRO A 192 5.40 -8.30 17.53
CA PRO A 192 5.88 -9.61 17.13
C PRO A 192 4.92 -10.69 17.64
N ALA A 193 4.64 -11.68 16.83
CA ALA A 193 3.75 -12.79 17.16
C ALA A 193 4.42 -14.13 16.85
N ALA A 194 3.94 -15.19 17.48
CA ALA A 194 4.23 -16.54 17.06
C ALA A 194 3.13 -17.01 16.12
N LEU A 195 3.49 -17.62 15.00
CA LEU A 195 2.51 -18.28 14.15
C LEU A 195 1.94 -19.49 14.88
N PRO A 196 0.63 -19.75 14.78
CA PRO A 196 0.05 -21.01 15.25
C PRO A 196 0.82 -22.16 14.59
N GLN A 197 1.38 -23.07 15.39
CA GLN A 197 1.97 -24.29 14.84
C GLN A 197 0.87 -25.04 14.09
N ALA A 198 1.13 -25.40 12.83
CA ALA A 198 0.26 -26.33 12.12
C ALA A 198 0.20 -27.59 12.99
N GLN A 199 -1.01 -27.90 13.50
CA GLN A 199 -1.23 -29.18 14.15
C GLN A 199 -1.14 -30.22 13.03
N ASP A 200 0.00 -30.93 12.98
CA ASP A 200 0.13 -32.15 12.18
C ASP A 200 -0.97 -33.11 12.64
N GLY A 201 -2.00 -33.26 11.81
CA GLY A 201 -3.08 -34.23 11.96
C GLY A 201 -2.87 -35.40 11.03
#